data_1b7f064cb2226249374b5e7be3c8a1c7
#
_entry.id   1b7f064cb2226249374b5e7be3c8a1c7
#
_cell.length_a   1.000
_cell.length_b   1.000
_cell.length_c   1.000
_cell.angle_alpha   90.00
_cell.angle_beta   90.00
_cell.angle_gamma   90.00
#
_symmetry.space_group_name_H-M   'P 1'
#
loop_
_entity.id
_entity.type
_entity.pdbx_description
1 polymer ?
#
loop_
_entity_poly.entity_id
_entity_poly.type
_entity_poly.pdbx_seq_one_letter_code
_entity_poly.pdbx_strand_id
1 'polypeptide(L)'
;MAHLYAIQREILEFLGDRASADTTAIRRQLAYKSDVTITYDALEPHLEDLESRGRVETANVDSSGTTYYRLADAQHAAMPPTASD
;
A
#
# COMPACT_ATOMS: atom_id res chain seq x y z
N MET A 1 5.65 -14.97 -10.77
CA MET A 1 4.30 -15.41 -10.81
C MET A 1 3.35 -14.28 -10.86
N ALA A 2 2.34 -14.42 -11.67
CA ALA A 2 1.32 -13.40 -11.76
C ALA A 2 0.62 -13.19 -10.44
N HIS A 3 0.58 -14.23 -9.63
CA HIS A 3 -0.07 -14.19 -8.34
C HIS A 3 0.51 -13.09 -7.43
N LEU A 4 1.82 -13.01 -7.36
CA LEU A 4 2.47 -12.02 -6.52
C LEU A 4 2.19 -10.62 -7.01
N TYR A 5 2.26 -10.46 -8.31
CA TYR A 5 2.01 -9.17 -8.91
C TYR A 5 0.55 -8.74 -8.71
N ALA A 6 -0.37 -9.70 -8.78
CA ALA A 6 -1.79 -9.40 -8.60
C ALA A 6 -2.08 -8.92 -7.18
N ILE A 7 -1.40 -9.47 -6.19
CA ILE A 7 -1.58 -9.03 -4.82
C ILE A 7 -1.18 -7.57 -4.68
N GLN A 8 -0.02 -7.19 -5.20
CA GLN A 8 0.44 -5.81 -5.09
C GLN A 8 -0.45 -4.87 -5.87
N ARG A 9 -0.94 -5.30 -7.01
CA ARG A 9 -1.84 -4.49 -7.80
C ARG A 9 -3.15 -4.23 -7.06
N GLU A 10 -3.67 -5.25 -6.38
CA GLU A 10 -4.90 -5.10 -5.64
C GLU A 10 -4.71 -4.13 -4.45
N ILE A 11 -3.55 -4.19 -3.81
CA ILE A 11 -3.23 -3.27 -2.73
C ILE A 11 -3.25 -1.83 -3.24
N LEU A 12 -2.63 -1.60 -4.38
CA LEU A 12 -2.58 -0.26 -4.95
C LEU A 12 -3.96 0.24 -5.33
N GLU A 13 -4.79 -0.62 -5.90
CA GLU A 13 -6.14 -0.22 -6.26
C GLU A 13 -6.96 0.12 -5.03
N PHE A 14 -6.81 -0.68 -4.00
CA PHE A 14 -7.55 -0.44 -2.76
C PHE A 14 -7.14 0.90 -2.14
N LEU A 15 -5.86 1.16 -2.06
CA LEU A 15 -5.38 2.40 -1.47
C LEU A 15 -5.70 3.62 -2.33
N GLY A 16 -5.90 3.40 -3.62
CA GLY A 16 -6.24 4.49 -4.52
C GLY A 16 -7.62 5.08 -4.27
N ASP A 17 -8.49 4.32 -3.60
CA ASP A 17 -9.85 4.76 -3.35
C ASP A 17 -10.05 5.38 -1.97
N ARG A 18 -9.00 5.51 -1.21
CA ARG A 18 -9.14 6.03 0.15
C ARG A 18 -7.89 6.79 0.58
N ALA A 19 -8.04 7.56 1.64
CA ALA A 19 -6.94 8.38 2.12
C ALA A 19 -5.83 7.52 2.70
N SER A 20 -6.18 6.50 3.44
CA SER A 20 -5.20 5.59 4.03
C SER A 20 -5.92 4.34 4.51
N ALA A 21 -5.14 3.30 4.80
CA ALA A 21 -5.69 2.07 5.35
C ALA A 21 -4.61 1.35 6.12
N ASP A 22 -5.01 0.64 7.16
CA ASP A 22 -4.05 -0.16 7.92
C ASP A 22 -3.97 -1.56 7.30
N THR A 23 -3.09 -2.39 7.84
CA THR A 23 -2.86 -3.72 7.29
C THR A 23 -4.09 -4.61 7.45
N THR A 24 -4.86 -4.42 8.50
CA THR A 24 -6.07 -5.21 8.69
C THR A 24 -7.07 -4.94 7.57
N ALA A 25 -7.26 -3.67 7.21
CA ALA A 25 -8.17 -3.32 6.14
C ALA A 25 -7.67 -3.87 4.81
N ILE A 26 -6.37 -3.80 4.56
CA ILE A 26 -5.79 -4.32 3.33
C ILE A 26 -5.98 -5.83 3.24
N ARG A 27 -5.71 -6.55 4.32
CA ARG A 27 -5.89 -8.00 4.35
C ARG A 27 -7.34 -8.38 4.09
N ARG A 28 -8.26 -7.65 4.71
CA ARG A 28 -9.67 -7.91 4.53
C ARG A 28 -10.10 -7.69 3.08
N GLN A 29 -9.57 -6.65 2.48
CA GLN A 29 -9.88 -6.35 1.08
C GLN A 29 -9.37 -7.46 0.15
N LEU A 30 -8.16 -7.95 0.41
CA LEU A 30 -7.60 -9.02 -0.41
C LEU A 30 -8.45 -10.29 -0.30
N ALA A 31 -8.90 -10.60 0.91
CA ALA A 31 -9.74 -11.78 1.10
C ALA A 31 -11.08 -11.61 0.40
N TYR A 32 -11.65 -10.42 0.49
CA TYR A 32 -12.97 -10.19 -0.06
C TYR A 32 -12.96 -10.07 -1.59
N LYS A 33 -12.01 -9.30 -2.11
CA LYS A 33 -12.03 -8.96 -3.52
C LYS A 33 -11.30 -9.97 -4.38
N SER A 34 -10.19 -10.47 -3.89
CA SER A 34 -9.32 -11.35 -4.67
C SER A 34 -9.28 -12.77 -4.15
N ASP A 35 -10.05 -13.06 -3.11
CA ASP A 35 -10.10 -14.37 -2.49
C ASP A 35 -8.71 -14.83 -2.04
N VAL A 36 -7.91 -13.90 -1.58
CA VAL A 36 -6.56 -14.18 -1.11
C VAL A 36 -6.53 -14.03 0.39
N THR A 37 -6.26 -15.12 1.08
CA THR A 37 -6.07 -15.11 2.52
C THR A 37 -4.58 -15.00 2.79
N ILE A 38 -4.18 -13.91 3.40
CA ILE A 38 -2.77 -13.65 3.62
C ILE A 38 -2.57 -13.24 5.07
N THR A 39 -1.52 -13.74 5.70
CA THR A 39 -1.23 -13.36 7.07
C THR A 39 -0.56 -11.99 7.08
N TYR A 40 -0.54 -11.38 8.25
CA TYR A 40 0.12 -10.12 8.43
C TYR A 40 1.61 -10.23 8.05
N ASP A 41 2.25 -11.30 8.49
CA ASP A 41 3.67 -11.49 8.20
C ASP A 41 3.94 -11.66 6.71
N ALA A 42 3.01 -12.26 5.99
CA ALA A 42 3.19 -12.43 4.55
C ALA A 42 2.85 -11.15 3.79
N LEU A 43 1.98 -10.33 4.34
CA LEU A 43 1.61 -9.08 3.70
C LEU A 43 2.69 -8.02 3.81
N GLU A 44 3.36 -7.97 4.95
CA GLU A 44 4.31 -6.91 5.23
C GLU A 44 5.41 -6.77 4.18
N PRO A 45 6.01 -7.85 3.69
CA PRO A 45 7.03 -7.71 2.64
C PRO A 45 6.50 -7.06 1.37
N HIS A 46 5.22 -7.27 1.05
CA HIS A 46 4.64 -6.62 -0.10
C HIS A 46 4.54 -5.12 0.09
N LEU A 47 4.15 -4.70 1.29
CA LEU A 47 4.06 -3.28 1.58
C LEU A 47 5.44 -2.64 1.59
N GLU A 48 6.44 -3.34 2.13
CA GLU A 48 7.81 -2.85 2.12
C GLU A 48 8.34 -2.72 0.71
N ASP A 49 8.04 -3.68 -0.14
CA ASP A 49 8.47 -3.64 -1.52
C ASP A 49 7.83 -2.46 -2.25
N LEU A 50 6.53 -2.26 -2.06
CA LEU A 50 5.85 -1.15 -2.68
C LEU A 50 6.36 0.20 -2.15
N GLU A 51 6.69 0.23 -0.88
CA GLU A 51 7.22 1.45 -0.29
C GLU A 51 8.61 1.77 -0.84
N SER A 52 9.45 0.75 -0.99
CA SER A 52 10.78 0.95 -1.52
C SER A 52 10.77 1.38 -2.98
N ARG A 53 9.70 1.04 -3.69
CA ARG A 53 9.54 1.46 -5.07
C ARG A 53 8.86 2.81 -5.21
N GLY A 54 8.52 3.43 -4.08
CA GLY A 54 7.87 4.73 -4.11
C GLY A 54 6.41 4.70 -4.50
N ARG A 55 5.76 3.54 -4.39
CA ARG A 55 4.35 3.41 -4.77
C ARG A 55 3.42 3.60 -3.59
N VAL A 56 3.90 3.33 -2.40
CA VAL A 56 3.12 3.40 -1.16
C VAL A 56 3.97 4.12 -0.13
N GLU A 57 3.35 4.82 0.79
CA GLU A 57 4.09 5.44 1.89
C GLU A 57 3.30 5.29 3.17
N THR A 58 3.98 5.39 4.29
CA THR A 58 3.35 5.37 5.60
C THR A 58 2.69 6.71 5.84
N ALA A 59 1.40 6.67 6.12
CA ALA A 59 0.66 7.91 6.32
C ALA A 59 0.80 8.40 7.75
N ASN A 60 0.62 7.49 8.70
CA ASN A 60 0.75 7.84 10.12
C ASN A 60 0.68 6.58 10.95
N VAL A 61 1.02 6.74 12.22
CA VAL A 61 0.91 5.65 13.19
C VAL A 61 0.04 6.21 14.32
N ASP A 62 -1.04 5.51 14.66
CA ASP A 62 -1.94 6.04 15.67
C ASP A 62 -1.42 5.71 17.08
N SER A 63 -2.17 6.13 18.09
CA SER A 63 -1.72 5.97 19.46
C SER A 63 -1.63 4.52 19.90
N SER A 64 -2.27 3.61 19.21
CA SER A 64 -2.18 2.20 19.52
C SER A 64 -1.04 1.50 18.81
N GLY A 65 -0.31 2.22 17.98
CA GLY A 65 0.80 1.64 17.24
C GLY A 65 0.41 1.11 15.87
N THR A 66 -0.82 1.34 15.44
CA THR A 66 -1.27 0.86 14.14
C THR A 66 -0.73 1.78 13.04
N THR A 67 -0.06 1.18 12.08
CA THR A 67 0.50 1.92 10.95
C THR A 67 -0.50 1.98 9.82
N TYR A 68 -0.70 3.16 9.27
CA TYR A 68 -1.58 3.37 8.13
C TYR A 68 -0.75 3.66 6.90
N TYR A 69 -1.17 3.14 5.77
CA TYR A 69 -0.48 3.29 4.50
C TYR A 69 -1.37 4.02 3.52
N ARG A 70 -0.75 4.70 2.57
CA ARG A 70 -1.49 5.37 1.50
C ARG A 70 -0.68 5.27 0.22
N LEU A 71 -1.33 5.55 -0.91
CA LEU A 71 -0.58 5.63 -2.15
C LEU A 71 0.37 6.80 -2.06
N ALA A 72 1.59 6.58 -2.51
CA ALA A 72 2.51 7.68 -2.68
C ALA A 72 1.97 8.50 -3.84
N ASP A 73 1.95 9.81 -3.67
CA ASP A 73 1.43 10.68 -4.69
C ASP A 73 2.44 10.73 -5.83
N ALA A 74 2.11 10.05 -6.91
CA ALA A 74 3.03 9.97 -8.03
C ALA A 74 3.30 11.34 -8.62
N GLN A 75 2.31 12.20 -8.64
CA GLN A 75 2.51 13.54 -9.14
C GLN A 75 3.42 14.31 -8.24
N HIS A 76 3.21 14.15 -6.95
CA HIS A 76 4.05 14.78 -5.98
C HIS A 76 5.47 14.28 -6.09
N ALA A 77 5.62 13.00 -6.24
CA ALA A 77 6.94 12.41 -6.36
C ALA A 77 7.63 12.89 -7.61
N ALA A 78 6.88 13.11 -8.65
CA ALA A 78 7.48 13.54 -9.89
C ALA A 78 7.83 15.01 -9.89
N MET A 79 7.15 15.77 -9.09
CA MET A 79 7.37 17.15 -9.07
C MET A 79 8.65 17.60 -8.54
N PRO A 80 9.13 16.99 -7.74
CA PRO A 80 10.28 17.52 -7.19
C PRO A 80 11.30 17.66 -8.17
N PRO A 81 11.04 17.64 -8.86
CA PRO A 81 12.01 17.98 -9.62
C PRO A 81 11.68 19.17 -10.30
N THR A 82 11.17 19.01 -9.82
CA THR A 82 11.12 19.58 -10.22
C THR A 82 11.22 20.44 -10.16
N ALA A 83 11.28 20.52 -9.84
CA ALA A 83 11.35 21.04 -9.67
C ALA A 83 11.77 21.77 -9.89
N SER A 84 11.90 21.70 -10.05
CA SER A 84 12.22 22.12 -10.25
C SER A 84 12.46 22.66 -10.72
N ASP A 85 12.49 22.67 -10.87
CA ASP A 85 12.61 22.85 -11.24
C ASP A 85 12.71 23.10 -11.41
#